data_7644c283e5b772154d2ef1cdace97e59
#
_entry.id   7644c283e5b772154d2ef1cdace97e59
#
_cell.length_a   1.000
_cell.length_b   1.000
_cell.length_c   1.000
_cell.angle_alpha   90.00
_cell.angle_beta   90.00
_cell.angle_gamma   90.00
#
_symmetry.space_group_name_H-M   'P 1'
#
loop_
_entity.id
_entity.type
_entity.pdbx_description
1 polymer ?
#
loop_
_entity_poly.entity_id
_entity_poly.type
_entity_poly.pdbx_seq_one_letter_code
_entity_poly.pdbx_strand_id
1 'polypeptide(L)'
;MLLFSFIRAHAEGINFAFTLDAYREIFSTGRWEVTARTIRIAATVTAILLLISFPFALWLAKGLRSTLVKLIIWTLLTAPFFLSDTARTVVWRPVLGLMGPINSGLMQLGIIDGPITWLLFSEPAVHFGLLGPFLPNMVWPIFLSITLIDDDLLEASKDIGASHWQTLRHVILPLAMPGILAGVIFTFVPMLGDDVVAKIIGGQKVVMLGGAMLDLITALNYSVAAAMSAFVILLVAVLQLLFIWIVRRIGGGAAMVEGLRR
;
A
#
# COMPACT_ATOMS: atom_id res chain seq x y z
N MET A 1 -20.77 -7.80 10.49
CA MET A 1 -19.61 -7.22 11.20
C MET A 1 -19.96 -5.94 11.95
N LEU A 2 -20.49 -4.90 11.33
CA LEU A 2 -20.80 -3.63 12.01
C LEU A 2 -21.72 -3.80 13.25
N LEU A 3 -22.70 -4.69 13.20
CA LEU A 3 -23.57 -4.97 14.36
C LEU A 3 -22.79 -5.53 15.57
N PHE A 4 -21.78 -6.36 15.33
CA PHE A 4 -20.96 -6.93 16.40
C PHE A 4 -20.10 -5.90 17.13
N SER A 5 -19.79 -4.77 16.51
CA SER A 5 -19.05 -3.67 17.15
C SER A 5 -19.84 -2.95 18.25
N PHE A 6 -21.18 -3.12 18.25
CA PHE A 6 -22.09 -2.52 19.23
C PHE A 6 -22.68 -3.54 20.21
N ILE A 7 -22.23 -4.81 20.14
CA ILE A 7 -22.73 -5.91 20.96
C ILE A 7 -21.54 -6.50 21.73
N ARG A 8 -21.74 -6.96 22.96
CA ARG A 8 -20.72 -7.71 23.69
C ARG A 8 -20.73 -9.17 23.23
N ALA A 9 -19.73 -9.57 22.47
CA ALA A 9 -19.51 -10.94 22.02
C ALA A 9 -18.12 -11.41 22.47
N HIS A 10 -18.10 -12.28 23.47
CA HIS A 10 -16.92 -12.90 24.06
C HIS A 10 -17.09 -14.43 24.10
N ALA A 11 -16.05 -15.13 24.54
CA ALA A 11 -16.07 -16.59 24.67
C ALA A 11 -17.23 -17.15 25.49
N GLU A 12 -17.73 -16.38 26.46
CA GLU A 12 -18.81 -16.79 27.38
C GLU A 12 -20.21 -16.62 26.78
N GLY A 13 -20.35 -15.95 25.63
CA GLY A 13 -21.63 -15.75 24.95
C GLY A 13 -21.81 -14.39 24.29
N ILE A 14 -22.96 -14.22 23.68
CA ILE A 14 -23.34 -12.98 22.98
C ILE A 14 -24.41 -12.27 23.82
N ASN A 15 -24.10 -11.05 24.26
CA ASN A 15 -25.10 -10.17 24.87
C ASN A 15 -25.51 -9.11 23.84
N PHE A 16 -26.81 -9.16 23.45
CA PHE A 16 -27.36 -8.26 22.42
C PHE A 16 -27.65 -6.83 22.93
N ALA A 17 -27.23 -6.48 24.16
CA ALA A 17 -27.34 -5.11 24.64
C ALA A 17 -26.43 -4.19 23.83
N PHE A 18 -26.98 -3.10 23.30
CA PHE A 18 -26.21 -2.09 22.60
C PHE A 18 -25.21 -1.40 23.55
N THR A 19 -23.93 -1.41 23.18
CA THR A 19 -22.86 -0.80 23.99
C THR A 19 -21.76 -0.20 23.11
N LEU A 20 -21.10 0.82 23.62
CA LEU A 20 -19.90 1.45 23.01
C LEU A 20 -18.60 1.01 23.70
N ASP A 21 -18.65 0.01 24.56
CA ASP A 21 -17.47 -0.40 25.35
C ASP A 21 -16.30 -0.86 24.46
N ALA A 22 -16.59 -1.55 23.35
CA ALA A 22 -15.56 -1.97 22.41
C ALA A 22 -14.77 -0.77 21.81
N TYR A 23 -15.46 0.32 21.54
CA TYR A 23 -14.81 1.55 21.06
C TYR A 23 -14.00 2.24 22.15
N ARG A 24 -14.52 2.28 23.40
CA ARG A 24 -13.74 2.81 24.52
C ARG A 24 -12.48 2.00 24.79
N GLU A 25 -12.56 0.68 24.66
CA GLU A 25 -11.42 -0.22 24.86
C GLU A 25 -10.30 0.03 23.83
N ILE A 26 -10.62 0.38 22.58
CA ILE A 26 -9.62 0.73 21.57
C ILE A 26 -8.75 1.91 22.05
N PHE A 27 -9.34 2.91 22.68
CA PHE A 27 -8.61 4.09 23.12
C PHE A 27 -7.91 3.91 24.48
N SER A 28 -8.45 3.05 25.36
CA SER A 28 -7.93 2.86 26.72
C SER A 28 -6.76 1.87 26.82
N THR A 29 -6.61 0.95 25.88
CA THR A 29 -5.66 -0.18 25.96
C THR A 29 -4.44 -0.06 25.06
N GLY A 30 -4.08 1.14 24.59
CA GLY A 30 -2.92 1.35 23.71
C GLY A 30 -3.12 0.84 22.26
N ARG A 31 -4.30 0.31 21.91
CA ARG A 31 -4.60 -0.14 20.54
C ARG A 31 -4.63 1.00 19.53
N TRP A 32 -4.87 2.22 20.01
CA TRP A 32 -4.72 3.42 19.21
C TRP A 32 -3.28 3.62 18.70
N GLU A 33 -2.27 3.28 19.52
CA GLU A 33 -0.87 3.35 19.11
C GLU A 33 -0.56 2.39 17.96
N VAL A 34 -1.14 1.17 18.00
CA VAL A 34 -1.02 0.19 16.91
C VAL A 34 -1.67 0.74 15.63
N THR A 35 -2.85 1.35 15.76
CA THR A 35 -3.56 1.97 14.62
C THR A 35 -2.73 3.12 14.03
N ALA A 36 -2.25 4.03 14.87
CA ALA A 36 -1.44 5.17 14.42
C ALA A 36 -0.12 4.71 13.78
N ARG A 37 0.53 3.68 14.33
CA ARG A 37 1.73 3.06 13.76
C ARG A 37 1.45 2.47 12.38
N THR A 38 0.36 1.71 12.25
CA THR A 38 -0.03 1.10 10.97
C THR A 38 -0.30 2.16 9.90
N ILE A 39 -1.03 3.22 10.23
CA ILE A 39 -1.29 4.33 9.32
C ILE A 39 0.03 5.01 8.90
N ARG A 40 0.93 5.24 9.86
CA ARG A 40 2.24 5.84 9.57
C ARG A 40 3.07 4.96 8.65
N ILE A 41 3.19 3.66 8.94
CA ILE A 41 3.92 2.70 8.08
C ILE A 41 3.29 2.66 6.69
N ALA A 42 1.97 2.49 6.59
CA ALA A 42 1.27 2.44 5.31
C ALA A 42 1.45 3.74 4.51
N ALA A 43 1.36 4.92 5.15
CA ALA A 43 1.54 6.20 4.50
C ALA A 43 2.97 6.40 3.99
N THR A 44 3.98 6.08 4.80
CA THR A 44 5.39 6.23 4.41
C THR A 44 5.77 5.26 3.29
N VAL A 45 5.35 3.99 3.37
CA VAL A 45 5.59 3.00 2.30
C VAL A 45 4.86 3.40 1.02
N THR A 46 3.60 3.85 1.11
CA THR A 46 2.84 4.34 -0.05
C THR A 46 3.53 5.54 -0.71
N ALA A 47 4.05 6.49 0.07
CA ALA A 47 4.79 7.63 -0.47
C ALA A 47 6.09 7.20 -1.16
N ILE A 48 6.85 6.28 -0.57
CA ILE A 48 8.07 5.72 -1.18
C ILE A 48 7.73 4.99 -2.48
N LEU A 49 6.69 4.15 -2.45
CA LEU A 49 6.23 3.42 -3.64
C LEU A 49 5.76 4.36 -4.74
N LEU A 50 5.06 5.45 -4.42
CA LEU A 50 4.66 6.45 -5.41
C LEU A 50 5.87 7.11 -6.09
N LEU A 51 6.88 7.49 -5.29
CA LEU A 51 8.12 8.10 -5.81
C LEU A 51 8.89 7.17 -6.74
N ILE A 52 8.89 5.87 -6.48
CA ILE A 52 9.57 4.86 -7.30
C ILE A 52 8.70 4.46 -8.51
N SER A 53 7.40 4.22 -8.27
CA SER A 53 6.49 3.67 -9.27
C SER A 53 6.13 4.66 -10.37
N PHE A 54 6.01 5.96 -10.05
CA PHE A 54 5.64 6.96 -11.03
C PHE A 54 6.68 7.10 -12.16
N PRO A 55 7.99 7.35 -11.89
CA PRO A 55 8.99 7.40 -12.95
C PRO A 55 9.16 6.06 -13.66
N PHE A 56 9.03 4.95 -12.94
CA PHE A 56 9.10 3.61 -13.53
C PHE A 56 7.93 3.36 -14.50
N ALA A 57 6.70 3.67 -14.10
CA ALA A 57 5.52 3.55 -14.94
C ALA A 57 5.58 4.48 -16.17
N LEU A 58 6.09 5.70 -15.99
CA LEU A 58 6.28 6.65 -17.08
C LEU A 58 7.30 6.12 -18.11
N TRP A 59 8.44 5.62 -17.63
CA TRP A 59 9.43 4.99 -18.49
C TRP A 59 8.89 3.76 -19.22
N LEU A 60 8.14 2.91 -18.53
CA LEU A 60 7.53 1.72 -19.10
C LEU A 60 6.48 2.05 -20.16
N ALA A 61 5.66 3.09 -19.93
CA ALA A 61 4.58 3.50 -20.84
C ALA A 61 5.12 4.22 -22.09
N LYS A 62 5.95 5.23 -21.91
CA LYS A 62 6.36 6.16 -22.97
C LYS A 62 7.84 6.10 -23.36
N GLY A 63 8.71 5.60 -22.47
CA GLY A 63 10.16 5.54 -22.73
C GLY A 63 10.60 4.25 -23.41
N LEU A 64 9.96 3.14 -23.10
CA LEU A 64 10.38 1.83 -23.59
C LEU A 64 9.77 1.55 -24.96
N ARG A 65 10.61 1.30 -25.97
CA ARG A 65 10.17 0.99 -27.35
C ARG A 65 10.03 -0.51 -27.62
N SER A 66 10.80 -1.35 -26.91
CA SER A 66 10.82 -2.79 -27.15
C SER A 66 9.59 -3.47 -26.55
N THR A 67 8.74 -4.04 -27.38
CA THR A 67 7.56 -4.82 -26.98
C THR A 67 7.95 -6.06 -26.17
N LEU A 68 9.06 -6.73 -26.53
CA LEU A 68 9.54 -7.91 -25.79
C LEU A 68 9.94 -7.55 -24.36
N VAL A 69 10.66 -6.46 -24.17
CA VAL A 69 11.07 -6.00 -22.83
C VAL A 69 9.84 -5.55 -22.01
N LYS A 70 8.87 -4.87 -22.65
CA LYS A 70 7.59 -4.57 -22.00
C LYS A 70 6.92 -5.85 -21.50
N LEU A 71 6.81 -6.87 -22.35
CA LEU A 71 6.17 -8.14 -21.99
C LEU A 71 6.89 -8.84 -20.83
N ILE A 72 8.23 -8.87 -20.82
CA ILE A 72 9.01 -9.44 -19.72
C ILE A 72 8.74 -8.70 -18.42
N ILE A 73 8.79 -7.37 -18.43
CA ILE A 73 8.53 -6.55 -17.23
C ILE A 73 7.09 -6.78 -16.74
N TRP A 74 6.13 -6.85 -17.66
CA TRP A 74 4.73 -7.15 -17.35
C TRP A 74 4.58 -8.50 -16.65
N THR A 75 5.20 -9.53 -17.18
CA THR A 75 5.19 -10.88 -16.60
C THR A 75 5.82 -10.86 -15.20
N LEU A 76 6.94 -10.17 -15.02
CA LEU A 76 7.60 -10.06 -13.72
C LEU A 76 6.76 -9.28 -12.69
N LEU A 77 6.04 -8.24 -13.11
CA LEU A 77 5.16 -7.48 -12.22
C LEU A 77 3.86 -8.24 -11.88
N THR A 78 3.40 -9.11 -12.77
CA THR A 78 2.17 -9.90 -12.51
C THR A 78 2.44 -11.23 -11.82
N ALA A 79 3.62 -11.82 -11.98
CA ALA A 79 3.97 -13.08 -11.33
C ALA A 79 3.70 -13.11 -9.82
N PRO A 80 4.00 -12.06 -9.04
CA PRO A 80 3.70 -12.02 -7.60
C PRO A 80 2.21 -12.19 -7.26
N PHE A 81 1.27 -11.79 -8.12
CA PHE A 81 -0.16 -11.97 -7.84
C PHE A 81 -0.60 -13.43 -7.79
N PHE A 82 0.17 -14.34 -8.39
CA PHE A 82 -0.10 -15.78 -8.36
C PHE A 82 0.52 -16.48 -7.13
N LEU A 83 1.30 -15.76 -6.33
CA LEU A 83 1.91 -16.28 -5.10
C LEU A 83 1.13 -15.75 -3.89
N SER A 84 0.98 -16.58 -2.86
CA SER A 84 0.42 -16.12 -1.59
C SER A 84 1.33 -15.08 -0.92
N ASP A 85 0.73 -14.18 -0.13
CA ASP A 85 1.47 -13.14 0.61
C ASP A 85 2.52 -13.75 1.53
N THR A 86 2.20 -14.87 2.15
CA THR A 86 3.14 -15.64 2.99
C THR A 86 4.34 -16.14 2.19
N ALA A 87 4.11 -16.74 1.01
CA ALA A 87 5.20 -17.26 0.18
C ALA A 87 6.13 -16.15 -0.30
N ARG A 88 5.58 -15.00 -0.68
CA ARG A 88 6.38 -13.82 -1.08
C ARG A 88 7.19 -13.24 0.07
N THR A 89 6.64 -13.25 1.27
CA THR A 89 7.25 -12.61 2.45
C THR A 89 8.28 -13.50 3.13
N VAL A 90 8.03 -14.82 3.19
CA VAL A 90 8.92 -15.78 3.88
C VAL A 90 10.33 -15.78 3.27
N VAL A 91 10.47 -15.57 1.98
CA VAL A 91 11.77 -15.54 1.28
C VAL A 91 12.67 -14.39 1.79
N TRP A 92 12.10 -13.30 2.25
CA TRP A 92 12.87 -12.18 2.78
C TRP A 92 13.52 -12.46 4.13
N ARG A 93 12.97 -13.39 4.92
CA ARG A 93 13.50 -13.70 6.25
C ARG A 93 14.96 -14.22 6.22
N PRO A 94 15.33 -15.24 5.41
CA PRO A 94 16.71 -15.61 5.27
C PRO A 94 17.57 -14.54 4.60
N VAL A 95 17.03 -13.74 3.69
CA VAL A 95 17.77 -12.70 2.98
C VAL A 95 18.17 -11.56 3.92
N LEU A 96 17.27 -11.15 4.82
CA LEU A 96 17.48 -10.08 5.79
C LEU A 96 18.10 -10.56 7.11
N GLY A 97 18.25 -11.88 7.28
CA GLY A 97 18.79 -12.49 8.50
C GLY A 97 20.25 -12.09 8.77
N LEU A 98 20.70 -12.33 10.01
CA LEU A 98 22.08 -11.99 10.45
C LEU A 98 23.16 -12.65 9.57
N MET A 99 22.92 -13.88 9.15
CA MET A 99 23.79 -14.66 8.24
C MET A 99 23.30 -14.60 6.79
N GLY A 100 22.39 -13.71 6.48
CA GLY A 100 21.81 -13.58 5.14
C GLY A 100 22.79 -12.94 4.13
N PRO A 101 22.49 -13.07 2.82
CA PRO A 101 23.36 -12.58 1.75
C PRO A 101 23.63 -11.08 1.84
N ILE A 102 22.71 -10.28 2.38
CA ILE A 102 22.92 -8.84 2.54
C ILE A 102 24.01 -8.58 3.59
N ASN A 103 23.87 -9.10 4.79
CA ASN A 103 24.86 -8.93 5.84
C ASN A 103 26.21 -9.55 5.47
N SER A 104 26.19 -10.77 4.93
CA SER A 104 27.42 -11.47 4.52
C SER A 104 28.14 -10.73 3.40
N GLY A 105 27.42 -10.19 2.41
CA GLY A 105 28.00 -9.41 1.31
C GLY A 105 28.61 -8.10 1.80
N LEU A 106 27.93 -7.37 2.69
CA LEU A 106 28.46 -6.11 3.24
C LEU A 106 29.70 -6.33 4.13
N MET A 107 29.73 -7.43 4.89
CA MET A 107 30.91 -7.81 5.68
C MET A 107 32.09 -8.22 4.77
N GLN A 108 31.84 -8.98 3.71
CA GLN A 108 32.89 -9.35 2.74
C GLN A 108 33.47 -8.17 2.00
N LEU A 109 32.65 -7.14 1.73
CA LEU A 109 33.10 -5.90 1.11
C LEU A 109 33.80 -4.95 2.10
N GLY A 110 33.89 -5.30 3.37
CA GLY A 110 34.51 -4.46 4.41
C GLY A 110 33.73 -3.19 4.73
N ILE A 111 32.42 -3.15 4.39
CA ILE A 111 31.56 -1.97 4.62
C ILE A 111 31.07 -1.95 6.07
N ILE A 112 30.89 -3.13 6.68
CA ILE A 112 30.46 -3.31 8.07
C ILE A 112 31.34 -4.32 8.78
N ASP A 113 31.63 -4.07 10.06
CA ASP A 113 32.44 -4.97 10.91
C ASP A 113 31.63 -6.11 11.55
N GLY A 114 30.31 -6.00 11.57
CA GLY A 114 29.40 -7.00 12.13
C GLY A 114 28.01 -6.94 11.51
N PRO A 115 27.17 -7.97 11.72
CA PRO A 115 25.86 -8.04 11.08
C PRO A 115 24.93 -6.95 11.57
N ILE A 116 24.18 -6.35 10.64
CA ILE A 116 23.14 -5.36 10.91
C ILE A 116 21.94 -6.07 11.55
N THR A 117 21.75 -5.86 12.86
CA THR A 117 20.70 -6.54 13.65
C THR A 117 19.30 -6.02 13.40
N TRP A 118 19.16 -4.73 13.00
CA TRP A 118 17.86 -4.11 12.73
C TRP A 118 17.32 -4.40 11.32
N LEU A 119 18.07 -5.11 10.49
CA LEU A 119 17.63 -5.48 9.14
C LEU A 119 16.47 -6.50 9.17
N LEU A 120 16.27 -7.18 10.29
CA LEU A 120 15.15 -8.10 10.56
C LEU A 120 14.58 -7.80 11.95
N PHE A 121 13.27 -8.06 12.16
CA PHE A 121 12.55 -7.84 13.42
C PHE A 121 12.59 -6.38 13.92
N SER A 122 12.37 -5.46 12.99
CA SER A 122 12.34 -4.02 13.25
C SER A 122 11.29 -3.32 12.38
N GLU A 123 10.95 -2.08 12.72
CA GLU A 123 10.03 -1.27 11.93
C GLU A 123 10.60 -0.92 10.54
N PRO A 124 11.89 -0.53 10.38
CA PRO A 124 12.49 -0.37 9.05
C PRO A 124 12.44 -1.65 8.19
N ALA A 125 12.62 -2.82 8.80
CA ALA A 125 12.50 -4.10 8.09
C ALA A 125 11.09 -4.32 7.54
N VAL A 126 10.05 -3.95 8.30
CA VAL A 126 8.65 -3.99 7.84
C VAL A 126 8.43 -3.05 6.67
N HIS A 127 8.93 -1.80 6.75
CA HIS A 127 8.85 -0.87 5.62
C HIS A 127 9.46 -1.48 4.35
N PHE A 128 10.66 -2.04 4.45
CA PHE A 128 11.32 -2.68 3.33
C PHE A 128 10.54 -3.90 2.81
N GLY A 129 10.05 -4.74 3.71
CA GLY A 129 9.28 -5.94 3.38
C GLY A 129 7.96 -5.67 2.67
N LEU A 130 7.34 -4.51 2.92
CA LEU A 130 6.10 -4.08 2.25
C LEU A 130 6.34 -3.54 0.84
N LEU A 131 7.54 -3.04 0.52
CA LEU A 131 7.81 -2.46 -0.80
C LEU A 131 7.59 -3.46 -1.94
N GLY A 132 8.15 -4.66 -1.82
CA GLY A 132 8.08 -5.68 -2.88
C GLY A 132 6.64 -6.12 -3.21
N PRO A 133 5.88 -6.63 -2.23
CA PRO A 133 4.51 -7.08 -2.43
C PRO A 133 3.55 -6.01 -2.99
N PHE A 134 3.74 -4.74 -2.59
CA PHE A 134 2.84 -3.66 -2.95
C PHE A 134 3.28 -2.80 -4.14
N LEU A 135 4.51 -2.98 -4.64
CA LEU A 135 5.00 -2.27 -5.83
C LEU A 135 4.09 -2.44 -7.06
N PRO A 136 3.64 -3.65 -7.42
CA PRO A 136 2.75 -3.82 -8.57
C PRO A 136 1.41 -3.09 -8.41
N ASN A 137 0.85 -3.05 -7.21
CA ASN A 137 -0.42 -2.38 -6.92
C ASN A 137 -0.35 -0.87 -7.21
N MET A 138 0.83 -0.26 -7.02
CA MET A 138 1.08 1.14 -7.34
C MET A 138 1.38 1.35 -8.83
N VAL A 139 2.23 0.50 -9.41
CA VAL A 139 2.70 0.65 -10.80
C VAL A 139 1.55 0.50 -11.80
N TRP A 140 0.68 -0.49 -11.61
CA TRP A 140 -0.36 -0.85 -12.57
C TRP A 140 -1.34 0.28 -12.91
N PRO A 141 -2.02 0.92 -11.94
CA PRO A 141 -2.97 1.98 -12.25
C PRO A 141 -2.29 3.20 -12.86
N ILE A 142 -1.08 3.53 -12.39
CA ILE A 142 -0.29 4.65 -12.93
C ILE A 142 0.09 4.37 -14.38
N PHE A 143 0.60 3.17 -14.66
CA PHE A 143 0.98 2.76 -16.01
C PHE A 143 -0.21 2.82 -16.97
N LEU A 144 -1.37 2.26 -16.59
CA LEU A 144 -2.57 2.29 -17.42
C LEU A 144 -3.01 3.73 -17.72
N SER A 145 -3.01 4.59 -16.71
CA SER A 145 -3.42 5.99 -16.88
C SER A 145 -2.47 6.75 -17.81
N ILE A 146 -1.15 6.52 -17.71
CA ILE A 146 -0.17 7.14 -18.61
C ILE A 146 -0.26 6.58 -20.02
N THR A 147 -0.56 5.29 -20.18
CA THR A 147 -0.70 4.67 -21.52
C THR A 147 -1.88 5.25 -22.29
N LEU A 148 -2.95 5.69 -21.60
CA LEU A 148 -4.11 6.30 -22.20
C LEU A 148 -3.89 7.77 -22.64
N ILE A 149 -2.76 8.38 -22.30
CA ILE A 149 -2.40 9.73 -22.78
C ILE A 149 -2.00 9.62 -24.23
N ASP A 150 -2.68 10.38 -25.10
CA ASP A 150 -2.39 10.43 -26.52
C ASP A 150 -0.98 10.99 -26.77
N ASP A 151 -0.23 10.34 -27.66
CA ASP A 151 1.11 10.80 -28.01
C ASP A 151 1.07 12.13 -28.76
N ASP A 152 0.00 12.43 -29.48
CA ASP A 152 -0.22 13.72 -30.16
C ASP A 152 -0.22 14.90 -29.17
N LEU A 153 -0.73 14.71 -27.95
CA LEU A 153 -0.66 15.72 -26.88
C LEU A 153 0.78 15.99 -26.44
N LEU A 154 1.61 14.96 -26.43
CA LEU A 154 3.02 15.09 -26.07
C LEU A 154 3.82 15.74 -27.20
N GLU A 155 3.50 15.47 -28.45
CA GLU A 155 4.09 16.11 -29.62
C GLU A 155 3.68 17.59 -29.70
N ALA A 156 2.39 17.90 -29.58
CA ALA A 156 1.91 19.29 -29.55
C ALA A 156 2.57 20.11 -28.43
N SER A 157 2.80 19.50 -27.26
CA SER A 157 3.52 20.14 -26.16
C SER A 157 4.96 20.50 -26.54
N LYS A 158 5.65 19.66 -27.32
CA LYS A 158 7.00 19.93 -27.82
C LYS A 158 7.00 21.00 -28.87
N ASP A 159 6.01 21.00 -29.78
CA ASP A 159 5.90 21.97 -30.90
C ASP A 159 5.75 23.41 -30.39
N ILE A 160 5.08 23.62 -29.26
CA ILE A 160 5.01 24.92 -28.60
C ILE A 160 6.25 25.25 -27.74
N GLY A 161 7.32 24.42 -27.80
CA GLY A 161 8.58 24.66 -27.12
C GLY A 161 8.59 24.32 -25.63
N ALA A 162 7.63 23.50 -25.12
CA ALA A 162 7.63 23.08 -23.72
C ALA A 162 8.80 22.16 -23.40
N SER A 163 9.48 22.42 -22.29
CA SER A 163 10.51 21.52 -21.77
C SER A 163 9.89 20.21 -21.26
N HIS A 164 10.71 19.15 -21.16
CA HIS A 164 10.25 17.86 -20.61
C HIS A 164 9.62 17.99 -19.22
N TRP A 165 10.12 18.87 -18.37
CA TRP A 165 9.55 19.13 -17.04
C TRP A 165 8.19 19.84 -17.12
N GLN A 166 8.04 20.78 -18.07
CA GLN A 166 6.76 21.45 -18.32
C GLN A 166 5.72 20.47 -18.83
N THR A 167 6.07 19.62 -19.82
CA THR A 167 5.20 18.53 -20.31
C THR A 167 4.81 17.57 -19.19
N LEU A 168 5.77 17.16 -18.36
CA LEU A 168 5.50 16.29 -17.22
C LEU A 168 4.49 16.93 -16.26
N ARG A 169 4.72 18.18 -15.86
CA ARG A 169 3.93 18.86 -14.82
C ARG A 169 2.55 19.28 -15.30
N HIS A 170 2.43 19.74 -16.57
CA HIS A 170 1.20 20.35 -17.08
C HIS A 170 0.36 19.43 -17.97
N VAL A 171 0.95 18.37 -18.52
CA VAL A 171 0.24 17.41 -19.37
C VAL A 171 0.15 16.03 -18.70
N ILE A 172 1.31 15.40 -18.45
CA ILE A 172 1.32 14.00 -18.00
C ILE A 172 0.76 13.86 -16.57
N LEU A 173 1.24 14.66 -15.62
CA LEU A 173 0.85 14.55 -14.22
C LEU A 173 -0.66 14.76 -13.99
N PRO A 174 -1.30 15.80 -14.54
CA PRO A 174 -2.75 15.97 -14.41
C PRO A 174 -3.56 14.85 -15.04
N LEU A 175 -3.17 14.38 -16.23
CA LEU A 175 -3.86 13.31 -16.93
C LEU A 175 -3.63 11.93 -16.27
N ALA A 176 -2.47 11.71 -15.66
CA ALA A 176 -2.16 10.50 -14.90
C ALA A 176 -2.74 10.51 -13.47
N MET A 177 -3.29 11.63 -13.00
CA MET A 177 -3.76 11.79 -11.62
C MET A 177 -4.78 10.71 -11.19
N PRO A 178 -5.78 10.33 -12.01
CA PRO A 178 -6.69 9.24 -11.66
C PRO A 178 -5.97 7.92 -11.38
N GLY A 179 -4.96 7.58 -12.19
CA GLY A 179 -4.13 6.38 -11.99
C GLY A 179 -3.24 6.47 -10.76
N ILE A 180 -2.64 7.64 -10.50
CA ILE A 180 -1.84 7.88 -9.29
C ILE A 180 -2.69 7.68 -8.04
N LEU A 181 -3.87 8.28 -8.01
CA LEU A 181 -4.77 8.19 -6.87
C LEU A 181 -5.32 6.77 -6.69
N ALA A 182 -5.63 6.06 -7.78
CA ALA A 182 -6.02 4.65 -7.72
C ALA A 182 -4.87 3.78 -7.16
N GLY A 183 -3.63 4.00 -7.63
CA GLY A 183 -2.44 3.33 -7.12
C GLY A 183 -2.22 3.55 -5.63
N VAL A 184 -2.39 4.78 -5.16
CA VAL A 184 -2.32 5.12 -3.73
C VAL A 184 -3.35 4.32 -2.92
N ILE A 185 -4.60 4.26 -3.37
CA ILE A 185 -5.66 3.51 -2.67
C ILE A 185 -5.37 2.01 -2.69
N PHE A 186 -5.04 1.44 -3.85
CA PHE A 186 -4.76 0.00 -4.00
C PHE A 186 -3.49 -0.44 -3.26
N THR A 187 -2.64 0.50 -2.87
CA THR A 187 -1.46 0.23 -2.07
C THR A 187 -1.72 0.46 -0.58
N PHE A 188 -2.27 1.62 -0.22
CA PHE A 188 -2.46 2.03 1.18
C PHE A 188 -3.50 1.17 1.91
N VAL A 189 -4.67 0.95 1.28
CA VAL A 189 -5.81 0.27 1.95
C VAL A 189 -5.49 -1.18 2.33
N PRO A 190 -4.95 -2.03 1.43
CA PRO A 190 -4.59 -3.40 1.80
C PRO A 190 -3.49 -3.46 2.88
N MET A 191 -2.55 -2.51 2.90
CA MET A 191 -1.53 -2.45 3.96
C MET A 191 -2.10 -2.26 5.36
N LEU A 192 -3.26 -1.61 5.51
CA LEU A 192 -3.89 -1.46 6.82
C LEU A 192 -4.31 -2.82 7.41
N GLY A 193 -4.67 -3.77 6.55
CA GLY A 193 -5.05 -5.13 6.93
C GLY A 193 -3.90 -6.14 6.90
N ASP A 194 -2.68 -5.74 6.51
CA ASP A 194 -1.55 -6.66 6.43
C ASP A 194 -1.13 -7.15 7.82
N ASP A 195 -1.06 -8.46 7.97
CA ASP A 195 -0.54 -9.13 9.16
C ASP A 195 0.70 -9.99 8.84
N VAL A 196 0.87 -10.37 7.58
CA VAL A 196 1.88 -11.35 7.14
C VAL A 196 3.28 -10.74 7.20
N VAL A 197 3.47 -9.57 6.59
CA VAL A 197 4.78 -8.90 6.58
C VAL A 197 5.18 -8.49 8.01
N ALA A 198 4.23 -7.94 8.77
CA ALA A 198 4.47 -7.55 10.15
C ALA A 198 4.89 -8.74 11.02
N LYS A 199 4.23 -9.91 10.90
CA LYS A 199 4.56 -11.11 11.68
C LYS A 199 5.87 -11.77 11.25
N ILE A 200 6.11 -11.91 9.94
CA ILE A 200 7.27 -12.64 9.41
C ILE A 200 8.55 -11.83 9.52
N ILE A 201 8.49 -10.54 9.14
CA ILE A 201 9.67 -9.66 9.06
C ILE A 201 9.80 -8.78 10.30
N GLY A 202 8.69 -8.25 10.82
CA GLY A 202 8.67 -7.44 12.04
C GLY A 202 8.78 -8.25 13.32
N GLY A 203 8.43 -9.53 13.26
CA GLY A 203 8.37 -10.41 14.43
C GLY A 203 7.33 -9.90 15.43
N GLN A 204 7.54 -10.17 16.69
CA GLN A 204 6.64 -9.67 17.75
C GLN A 204 6.90 -8.20 18.14
N LYS A 205 7.94 -7.57 17.59
CA LYS A 205 8.30 -6.17 17.90
C LYS A 205 7.44 -5.16 17.18
N VAL A 206 6.91 -5.52 16.00
CA VAL A 206 6.09 -4.64 15.19
C VAL A 206 4.74 -5.30 14.96
N VAL A 207 3.74 -4.80 15.68
CA VAL A 207 2.35 -5.22 15.51
C VAL A 207 1.65 -4.19 14.63
N MET A 208 1.02 -4.64 13.55
CA MET A 208 0.15 -3.86 12.69
C MET A 208 -1.32 -4.19 12.95
N LEU A 209 -2.21 -3.36 12.44
CA LEU A 209 -3.64 -3.42 12.71
C LEU A 209 -4.26 -4.77 12.32
N GLY A 210 -3.90 -5.33 11.15
CA GLY A 210 -4.35 -6.65 10.71
C GLY A 210 -3.99 -7.75 11.69
N GLY A 211 -2.72 -7.76 12.18
CA GLY A 211 -2.26 -8.70 13.19
C GLY A 211 -2.99 -8.54 14.53
N ALA A 212 -3.18 -7.30 14.99
CA ALA A 212 -3.92 -7.02 16.22
C ALA A 212 -5.38 -7.49 16.16
N MET A 213 -6.04 -7.31 15.01
CA MET A 213 -7.40 -7.83 14.80
C MET A 213 -7.43 -9.37 14.86
N LEU A 214 -6.47 -10.03 14.22
CA LEU A 214 -6.37 -11.49 14.23
C LEU A 214 -6.12 -12.04 15.65
N ASP A 215 -5.27 -11.37 16.42
CA ASP A 215 -5.01 -11.73 17.81
C ASP A 215 -6.26 -11.58 18.69
N LEU A 216 -7.08 -10.55 18.47
CA LEU A 216 -8.38 -10.38 19.13
C LEU A 216 -9.39 -11.47 18.76
N ILE A 217 -9.42 -11.87 17.49
CA ILE A 217 -10.29 -12.96 17.02
C ILE A 217 -9.86 -14.30 17.66
N THR A 218 -8.57 -14.56 17.73
CA THR A 218 -8.03 -15.79 18.38
C THR A 218 -8.26 -15.79 19.89
N ALA A 219 -8.28 -14.61 20.52
CA ALA A 219 -8.65 -14.42 21.92
C ALA A 219 -10.17 -14.40 22.15
N LEU A 220 -11.00 -14.69 21.11
CA LEU A 220 -12.45 -14.71 21.16
C LEU A 220 -13.08 -13.36 21.57
N ASN A 221 -12.34 -12.25 21.42
CA ASN A 221 -12.85 -10.88 21.64
C ASN A 221 -13.37 -10.27 20.32
N TYR A 222 -14.48 -10.81 19.85
CA TYR A 222 -15.07 -10.43 18.56
C TYR A 222 -15.60 -8.99 18.52
N SER A 223 -16.06 -8.45 19.65
CA SER A 223 -16.60 -7.08 19.71
C SER A 223 -15.55 -6.03 19.41
N VAL A 224 -14.36 -6.16 20.01
CA VAL A 224 -13.27 -5.21 19.81
C VAL A 224 -12.65 -5.39 18.42
N ALA A 225 -12.50 -6.63 17.93
CA ALA A 225 -12.07 -6.89 16.56
C ALA A 225 -13.03 -6.27 15.54
N ALA A 226 -14.35 -6.38 15.76
CA ALA A 226 -15.37 -5.77 14.92
C ALA A 226 -15.33 -4.23 14.98
N ALA A 227 -15.10 -3.65 16.15
CA ALA A 227 -14.97 -2.19 16.30
C ALA A 227 -13.72 -1.65 15.60
N MET A 228 -12.57 -2.35 15.67
CA MET A 228 -11.37 -2.00 14.92
C MET A 228 -11.59 -2.11 13.41
N SER A 229 -12.29 -3.15 12.96
CA SER A 229 -12.67 -3.31 11.54
C SER A 229 -13.59 -2.19 11.06
N ALA A 230 -14.59 -1.79 11.89
CA ALA A 230 -15.47 -0.67 11.59
C ALA A 230 -14.71 0.65 11.45
N PHE A 231 -13.71 0.87 12.30
CA PHE A 231 -12.83 2.05 12.20
C PHE A 231 -12.03 2.05 10.87
N VAL A 232 -11.49 0.91 10.46
CA VAL A 232 -10.78 0.79 9.16
C VAL A 232 -11.73 1.07 7.99
N ILE A 233 -12.95 0.51 8.02
CA ILE A 233 -13.96 0.76 6.99
C ILE A 233 -14.28 2.25 6.89
N LEU A 234 -14.45 2.92 8.03
CA LEU A 234 -14.69 4.37 8.07
C LEU A 234 -13.51 5.15 7.48
N LEU A 235 -12.27 4.79 7.86
CA LEU A 235 -11.07 5.41 7.32
C LEU A 235 -10.99 5.26 5.80
N VAL A 236 -11.22 4.04 5.30
CA VAL A 236 -11.24 3.76 3.86
C VAL A 236 -12.33 4.56 3.15
N ALA A 237 -13.53 4.64 3.72
CA ALA A 237 -14.63 5.42 3.16
C ALA A 237 -14.27 6.92 3.06
N VAL A 238 -13.67 7.47 4.12
CA VAL A 238 -13.20 8.86 4.12
C VAL A 238 -12.12 9.09 3.04
N LEU A 239 -11.16 8.17 2.91
CA LEU A 239 -10.13 8.24 1.87
C LEU A 239 -10.73 8.17 0.46
N GLN A 240 -11.73 7.29 0.24
CA GLN A 240 -12.42 7.20 -1.05
C GLN A 240 -13.20 8.48 -1.38
N LEU A 241 -13.91 9.06 -0.40
CA LEU A 241 -14.61 10.32 -0.58
C LEU A 241 -13.64 11.46 -0.89
N LEU A 242 -12.52 11.53 -0.19
CA LEU A 242 -11.44 12.48 -0.46
C LEU A 242 -10.87 12.29 -1.87
N PHE A 243 -10.64 11.04 -2.28
CA PHE A 243 -10.23 10.69 -3.64
C PHE A 243 -11.20 11.22 -4.69
N ILE A 244 -12.49 10.91 -4.56
CA ILE A 244 -13.53 11.38 -5.49
C ILE A 244 -13.56 12.91 -5.55
N TRP A 245 -13.43 13.57 -4.40
CA TRP A 245 -13.41 15.03 -4.32
C TRP A 245 -12.20 15.63 -5.04
N ILE A 246 -10.99 15.06 -4.86
CA ILE A 246 -9.74 15.48 -5.51
C ILE A 246 -9.88 15.30 -7.03
N VAL A 247 -10.31 14.13 -7.50
CA VAL A 247 -10.48 13.86 -8.95
C VAL A 247 -11.47 14.82 -9.58
N ARG A 248 -12.60 15.10 -8.92
CA ARG A 248 -13.58 16.09 -9.44
C ARG A 248 -13.01 17.50 -9.53
N ARG A 249 -12.10 17.87 -8.63
CA ARG A 249 -11.52 19.20 -8.58
C ARG A 249 -10.38 19.41 -9.59
N ILE A 250 -9.58 18.38 -9.85
CA ILE A 250 -8.42 18.44 -10.77
C ILE A 250 -8.84 18.10 -12.20
N GLY A 251 -9.71 17.12 -12.40
CA GLY A 251 -10.05 16.54 -13.70
C GLY A 251 -11.28 17.13 -14.36
N GLY A 252 -11.72 18.36 -14.02
CA GLY A 252 -12.92 18.94 -14.63
C GLY A 252 -13.98 17.87 -14.86
N GLY A 253 -14.82 17.59 -13.90
CA GLY A 253 -15.71 16.41 -13.80
C GLY A 253 -16.64 16.04 -14.97
N ALA A 254 -16.51 16.71 -16.12
CA ALA A 254 -17.29 16.45 -17.32
C ALA A 254 -16.83 15.18 -18.08
N ALA A 255 -15.53 15.00 -18.29
CA ALA A 255 -15.04 13.91 -19.15
C ALA A 255 -15.18 12.51 -18.54
N MET A 256 -15.09 12.39 -17.20
CA MET A 256 -15.19 11.09 -16.53
C MET A 256 -16.64 10.62 -16.38
N VAL A 257 -17.60 11.54 -16.24
CA VAL A 257 -19.03 11.21 -16.15
C VAL A 257 -19.61 10.89 -17.54
N GLU A 258 -19.07 11.48 -18.60
CA GLU A 258 -19.49 11.21 -19.98
C GLU A 258 -19.01 9.83 -20.48
N GLY A 259 -17.83 9.36 -20.04
CA GLY A 259 -17.33 8.00 -20.32
C GLY A 259 -18.11 6.88 -19.62
N LEU A 260 -18.80 7.17 -18.50
CA LEU A 260 -19.66 6.21 -17.79
C LEU A 260 -21.12 6.23 -18.29
N ARG A 261 -21.48 7.17 -19.16
CA ARG A 261 -22.82 7.27 -19.76
C ARG A 261 -22.91 6.68 -21.17
N ARG A 262 -21.80 6.25 -21.74
CA ARG A 262 -21.72 5.47 -22.98
C ARG A 262 -21.41 4.02 -22.66
#